data_968ae5c26c605b807df5a4e7b1d2bf08
#
_entry.id   968ae5c26c605b807df5a4e7b1d2bf08
#
_cell.length_a   1.000
_cell.length_b   1.000
_cell.length_c   1.000
_cell.angle_alpha   90.00
_cell.angle_beta   90.00
_cell.angle_gamma   90.00
#
_symmetry.space_group_name_H-M   'P 1'
#
loop_
_entity.id
_entity.type
_entity.pdbx_description
1 polymer ?
#
loop_
_entity_poly.entity_id
_entity_poly.type
_entity_poly.pdbx_seq_one_letter_code
_entity_poly.pdbx_strand_id
1 'polypeptide(L)'
;MATTKNKQPNQFPGLSLTRKMNNNMKTNNDKSSLKKIVRCTLITFLALVLALILIAAGVYGWASMSIDTSLAARGIIWGGSHFDDWKRFPSRVVHASDTPVSFAVEKTDIFDDFTIDGQRLETYLEATNTTAFIVLHDDTLLYEGYFNDSSRDATQASLSVAKSFVSTLVGIAIDEGFIASLDEPVTAYIPELLELDSRFEAITLRDLIMMTSGLRFERDDSNPFSDDFITSHSPNMRQAALNSEIVSAPGERYHYNDYNPLLIGMVLERATGISVSEYLETRLWGPMGAEGDGSWDLDSERSGFERMSVGINGRAIDFAKLGWLFLHGGKAGARQVVPQAWVKQVTLARDAIYTGRGEHSNYYQNYWVLDVENEAYYAEGNFCQFIYVYPAADLVLVRHGSDCGGTYWTGLLGDIALEIEKRMSR
;
A
#
# COMPACT_ATOMS: atom_id res chain seq x y z
N MET A 1 -24.94 61.41 85.86
CA MET A 1 -25.30 60.85 87.20
C MET A 1 -24.61 59.50 87.28
N ALA A 2 -23.67 59.46 88.12
CA ALA A 2 -23.31 58.59 89.22
C ALA A 2 -22.93 57.18 88.82
N THR A 3 -21.72 56.89 88.96
CA THR A 3 -20.89 56.37 90.08
C THR A 3 -21.00 54.82 90.14
N THR A 4 -20.04 54.03 90.35
CA THR A 4 -18.74 53.99 91.00
C THR A 4 -18.18 52.53 90.95
N LYS A 5 -16.87 52.43 90.85
CA LYS A 5 -15.90 51.63 91.62
C LYS A 5 -15.73 50.11 91.40
N ASN A 6 -14.57 49.77 90.88
CA ASN A 6 -13.40 49.23 91.61
C ASN A 6 -13.49 47.79 92.17
N LYS A 7 -12.67 46.88 91.62
CA LYS A 7 -11.53 46.25 92.34
C LYS A 7 -10.87 45.13 91.52
N GLN A 8 -9.61 45.25 91.26
CA GLN A 8 -8.66 44.13 91.19
C GLN A 8 -8.45 43.52 92.58
N PRO A 9 -7.86 42.31 92.76
CA PRO A 9 -6.60 41.82 92.15
C PRO A 9 -6.46 40.31 91.99
N ASN A 10 -5.45 39.88 91.40
CA ASN A 10 -4.36 38.98 91.75
C ASN A 10 -3.97 37.97 90.67
N GLN A 11 -2.72 38.09 90.35
CA GLN A 11 -1.89 37.19 89.54
C GLN A 11 -1.70 35.83 90.22
N PHE A 12 -1.61 34.77 89.43
CA PHE A 12 -0.64 33.69 89.57
C PHE A 12 -0.17 33.17 88.19
N PRO A 13 1.19 32.99 87.98
CA PRO A 13 1.77 32.55 86.73
C PRO A 13 2.00 31.02 86.73
N GLY A 14 1.83 30.40 85.69
CA GLY A 14 2.24 29.02 85.51
C GLY A 14 1.31 28.21 84.61
N LEU A 15 1.74 28.05 83.36
CA LEU A 15 1.48 26.91 82.39
C LEU A 15 1.71 27.35 80.94
N SER A 16 2.97 27.57 80.62
CA SER A 16 3.32 27.93 79.27
C SER A 16 4.35 26.97 78.56
N LEU A 17 4.80 25.93 79.22
CA LEU A 17 5.86 25.05 78.72
C LEU A 17 5.39 23.69 78.21
N THR A 18 4.24 23.21 78.58
CA THR A 18 3.75 21.87 78.14
C THR A 18 3.03 21.91 76.79
N ARG A 19 2.50 23.07 76.36
CA ARG A 19 1.76 23.15 75.08
C ARG A 19 2.67 23.26 73.84
N LYS A 20 3.92 23.72 73.99
CA LYS A 20 4.90 23.79 72.86
C LYS A 20 5.56 22.43 72.55
N MET A 21 5.78 21.58 73.57
CA MET A 21 6.38 20.25 73.34
C MET A 21 5.41 19.29 72.68
N ASN A 22 4.12 19.32 73.02
CA ASN A 22 3.11 18.44 72.39
C ASN A 22 2.81 18.82 70.92
N ASN A 23 2.91 20.10 70.54
CA ASN A 23 2.73 20.50 69.13
C ASN A 23 3.96 20.12 68.27
N ASN A 24 5.18 20.15 68.82
CA ASN A 24 6.38 19.73 68.09
C ASN A 24 6.48 18.21 67.90
N MET A 25 5.97 17.39 68.82
CA MET A 25 5.87 15.94 68.66
C MET A 25 4.80 15.53 67.66
N LYS A 26 3.62 16.19 67.62
CA LYS A 26 2.59 15.93 66.60
C LYS A 26 3.04 16.29 65.20
N THR A 27 3.68 17.45 64.96
CA THR A 27 4.16 17.90 63.67
C THR A 27 5.34 17.05 63.12
N ASN A 28 6.19 16.47 64.01
CA ASN A 28 7.24 15.57 63.58
C ASN A 28 6.73 14.17 63.23
N ASN A 29 5.70 13.66 63.92
CA ASN A 29 5.06 12.40 63.58
C ASN A 29 4.29 12.51 62.24
N ASP A 30 3.59 13.62 61.98
CA ASP A 30 2.87 13.85 60.71
C ASP A 30 3.84 13.95 59.53
N LYS A 31 4.99 14.64 59.67
CA LYS A 31 6.02 14.71 58.64
C LYS A 31 6.69 13.38 58.36
N SER A 32 6.89 12.53 59.36
CA SER A 32 7.44 11.19 59.19
C SER A 32 6.46 10.24 58.52
N SER A 33 5.16 10.35 58.87
CA SER A 33 4.06 9.62 58.26
C SER A 33 3.87 9.97 56.78
N LEU A 34 3.89 11.27 56.47
CA LEU A 34 3.80 11.79 55.09
C LEU A 34 4.96 11.31 54.21
N LYS A 35 6.21 11.33 54.73
CA LYS A 35 7.37 10.80 54.04
C LYS A 35 7.27 9.31 53.73
N LYS A 36 6.73 8.51 54.68
CA LYS A 36 6.47 7.09 54.48
C LYS A 36 5.41 6.86 53.41
N ILE A 37 4.29 7.59 53.43
CA ILE A 37 3.24 7.51 52.41
C ILE A 37 3.82 7.84 51.03
N VAL A 38 4.50 8.98 50.88
CA VAL A 38 5.12 9.39 49.62
C VAL A 38 6.10 8.33 49.08
N ARG A 39 6.94 7.77 49.97
CA ARG A 39 7.88 6.72 49.62
C ARG A 39 7.17 5.43 49.18
N CYS A 40 6.12 5.00 49.91
CA CYS A 40 5.32 3.84 49.49
C CYS A 40 4.63 4.05 48.16
N THR A 41 3.99 5.22 47.96
CA THR A 41 3.36 5.58 46.65
C THR A 41 4.35 5.58 45.52
N LEU A 42 5.56 6.13 45.73
CA LEU A 42 6.62 6.13 44.70
C LEU A 42 7.11 4.71 44.38
N ILE A 43 7.31 3.88 45.41
CA ILE A 43 7.71 2.47 45.20
C ILE A 43 6.63 1.71 44.43
N THR A 44 5.35 1.87 44.81
CA THR A 44 4.23 1.23 44.14
C THR A 44 4.16 1.71 42.66
N PHE A 45 4.29 3.01 42.44
CA PHE A 45 4.32 3.56 41.06
C PHE A 45 5.47 2.98 40.22
N LEU A 46 6.69 2.95 40.77
CA LEU A 46 7.85 2.36 40.12
C LEU A 46 7.67 0.86 39.84
N ALA A 47 7.08 0.12 40.77
CA ALA A 47 6.76 -1.29 40.61
C ALA A 47 5.74 -1.52 39.49
N LEU A 48 4.70 -0.67 39.39
CA LEU A 48 3.73 -0.72 38.30
C LEU A 48 4.37 -0.39 36.94
N VAL A 49 5.21 0.64 36.87
CA VAL A 49 5.95 0.99 35.65
C VAL A 49 6.87 -0.17 35.23
N LEU A 50 7.59 -0.78 36.17
CA LEU A 50 8.44 -1.95 35.87
C LEU A 50 7.62 -3.14 35.37
N ALA A 51 6.47 -3.41 36.01
CA ALA A 51 5.58 -4.49 35.58
C ALA A 51 5.06 -4.23 34.14
N LEU A 52 4.67 -3.00 33.79
CA LEU A 52 4.25 -2.64 32.44
C LEU A 52 5.39 -2.80 31.41
N ILE A 53 6.63 -2.43 31.78
CA ILE A 53 7.80 -2.63 30.92
C ILE A 53 8.06 -4.12 30.67
N LEU A 54 7.95 -4.95 31.72
CA LEU A 54 8.14 -6.40 31.57
C LEU A 54 7.04 -7.05 30.73
N ILE A 55 5.79 -6.62 30.88
CA ILE A 55 4.68 -7.08 30.05
C ILE A 55 4.92 -6.67 28.59
N ALA A 56 5.27 -5.41 28.34
CA ALA A 56 5.56 -4.92 26.98
C ALA A 56 6.72 -5.68 26.34
N ALA A 57 7.80 -5.93 27.10
CA ALA A 57 8.93 -6.72 26.62
C ALA A 57 8.54 -8.18 26.32
N GLY A 58 7.68 -8.78 27.15
CA GLY A 58 7.15 -10.13 26.92
C GLY A 58 6.26 -10.20 25.67
N VAL A 59 5.38 -9.23 25.48
CA VAL A 59 4.53 -9.13 24.28
C VAL A 59 5.37 -8.92 23.01
N TYR A 60 6.35 -8.02 23.07
CA TYR A 60 7.25 -7.78 21.94
C TYR A 60 8.09 -9.02 21.61
N GLY A 61 8.63 -9.71 22.63
CA GLY A 61 9.38 -10.95 22.46
C GLY A 61 8.52 -12.07 21.84
N TRP A 62 7.28 -12.23 22.30
CA TRP A 62 6.33 -13.16 21.69
C TRP A 62 6.03 -12.79 20.23
N ALA A 63 5.73 -11.53 19.97
CA ALA A 63 5.42 -11.06 18.62
C ALA A 63 6.59 -11.29 17.65
N SER A 64 7.84 -11.01 18.08
CA SER A 64 9.04 -11.25 17.26
C SER A 64 9.25 -12.73 16.90
N MET A 65 8.86 -13.66 17.78
CA MET A 65 8.92 -15.10 17.51
C MET A 65 7.74 -15.63 16.68
N SER A 66 6.67 -14.89 16.58
CA SER A 66 5.40 -15.31 15.96
C SER A 66 5.09 -14.55 14.66
N ILE A 67 6.03 -13.77 14.14
CA ILE A 67 5.81 -12.85 13.01
C ILE A 67 5.38 -13.56 11.72
N ASP A 68 5.86 -14.80 11.50
CA ASP A 68 5.53 -15.59 10.30
C ASP A 68 4.20 -16.34 10.40
N THR A 69 3.57 -16.35 11.57
CA THR A 69 2.38 -17.16 11.80
C THR A 69 1.20 -16.38 12.39
N SER A 70 1.41 -15.13 12.80
CA SER A 70 0.40 -14.34 13.52
C SER A 70 0.22 -12.96 12.95
N LEU A 71 -1.01 -12.65 12.50
CA LEU A 71 -1.43 -11.32 12.10
C LEU A 71 -1.22 -10.29 13.22
N ALA A 72 -1.59 -10.65 14.46
CA ALA A 72 -1.40 -9.76 15.62
C ALA A 72 0.08 -9.46 15.90
N ALA A 73 0.96 -10.43 15.70
CA ALA A 73 2.40 -10.24 15.84
C ALA A 73 2.93 -9.24 14.80
N ARG A 74 2.48 -9.36 13.55
CA ARG A 74 2.83 -8.40 12.48
C ARG A 74 2.35 -7.00 12.81
N GLY A 75 1.11 -6.85 13.28
CA GLY A 75 0.58 -5.56 13.71
C GLY A 75 1.40 -4.90 14.83
N ILE A 76 1.86 -5.67 15.81
CA ILE A 76 2.70 -5.16 16.91
C ILE A 76 4.10 -4.73 16.43
N ILE A 77 4.71 -5.49 15.51
CA ILE A 77 6.10 -5.27 15.08
C ILE A 77 6.19 -4.31 13.89
N TRP A 78 5.29 -4.46 12.91
CA TRP A 78 5.37 -3.72 11.64
C TRP A 78 4.47 -2.47 11.60
N GLY A 79 3.38 -2.47 12.39
CA GLY A 79 2.35 -1.44 12.28
C GLY A 79 1.58 -1.54 10.95
N GLY A 80 1.28 -0.39 10.34
CA GLY A 80 0.63 -0.31 9.03
C GLY A 80 1.56 -0.55 7.85
N SER A 81 1.02 -0.44 6.64
CA SER A 81 1.76 -0.60 5.38
C SER A 81 2.81 0.49 5.18
N HIS A 82 3.94 0.13 4.57
CA HIS A 82 5.05 1.02 4.30
C HIS A 82 5.57 0.84 2.86
N PHE A 83 6.18 1.88 2.27
CA PHE A 83 6.69 1.84 0.90
C PHE A 83 7.81 0.80 0.70
N ASP A 84 8.50 0.39 1.76
CA ASP A 84 9.57 -0.60 1.73
C ASP A 84 9.19 -1.94 2.39
N ASP A 85 7.90 -2.26 2.45
CA ASP A 85 7.39 -3.52 3.01
C ASP A 85 8.03 -4.76 2.40
N TRP A 86 8.47 -4.68 1.13
CA TRP A 86 9.19 -5.77 0.46
C TRP A 86 10.42 -6.28 1.23
N LYS A 87 11.00 -5.48 2.13
CA LYS A 87 12.10 -5.89 3.01
C LYS A 87 11.67 -6.78 4.17
N ARG A 88 10.37 -6.86 4.44
CA ARG A 88 9.79 -7.53 5.61
C ARG A 88 9.17 -8.89 5.26
N PHE A 89 8.76 -9.06 4.03
CA PHE A 89 8.10 -10.28 3.55
C PHE A 89 9.10 -11.21 2.85
N PRO A 90 8.93 -12.55 2.98
CA PRO A 90 9.62 -13.47 2.08
C PRO A 90 9.13 -13.21 0.64
N SER A 91 9.95 -13.54 -0.35
CA SER A 91 9.62 -13.31 -1.75
C SER A 91 10.09 -14.45 -2.64
N ARG A 92 9.44 -14.59 -3.82
CA ARG A 92 9.97 -15.37 -4.93
C ARG A 92 10.65 -14.44 -5.92
N VAL A 93 11.82 -14.86 -6.39
CA VAL A 93 12.51 -14.17 -7.47
C VAL A 93 11.70 -14.37 -8.75
N VAL A 94 11.63 -13.32 -9.56
CA VAL A 94 11.10 -13.31 -10.93
C VAL A 94 12.27 -12.91 -11.81
N HIS A 95 12.82 -13.87 -12.55
CA HIS A 95 14.07 -13.65 -13.30
C HIS A 95 13.89 -12.69 -14.45
N ALA A 96 14.96 -11.90 -14.69
CA ALA A 96 15.09 -11.02 -15.85
C ALA A 96 14.96 -11.78 -17.16
N SER A 97 14.75 -11.05 -18.24
CA SER A 97 14.77 -11.62 -19.59
C SER A 97 16.16 -12.12 -19.99
N ASP A 98 16.25 -13.28 -20.64
CA ASP A 98 17.47 -13.72 -21.30
C ASP A 98 17.86 -12.80 -22.47
N THR A 99 16.92 -12.02 -22.98
CA THR A 99 17.08 -11.03 -24.05
C THR A 99 16.45 -9.71 -23.61
N PRO A 100 17.09 -8.95 -22.70
CA PRO A 100 16.54 -7.70 -22.20
C PRO A 100 16.30 -6.69 -23.33
N VAL A 101 15.19 -5.96 -23.23
CA VAL A 101 14.91 -4.81 -24.09
C VAL A 101 15.45 -3.57 -23.39
N SER A 102 16.43 -2.90 -24.01
CA SER A 102 16.92 -1.61 -23.55
C SER A 102 16.45 -0.52 -24.50
N PHE A 103 15.86 0.52 -23.96
CA PHE A 103 15.40 1.68 -24.74
C PHE A 103 16.59 2.53 -25.23
N ALA A 104 16.51 3.05 -26.44
CA ALA A 104 17.46 4.03 -26.92
C ALA A 104 17.37 5.30 -26.05
N VAL A 105 18.52 5.87 -25.67
CA VAL A 105 18.55 7.13 -24.94
C VAL A 105 18.64 8.29 -25.92
N GLU A 106 17.66 9.17 -25.93
CA GLU A 106 17.68 10.38 -26.70
C GLU A 106 18.16 11.57 -25.85
N LYS A 107 19.14 12.30 -26.35
CA LYS A 107 19.52 13.59 -25.79
C LYS A 107 18.55 14.63 -26.27
N THR A 108 17.72 15.12 -25.39
CA THR A 108 16.73 16.16 -25.67
C THR A 108 16.91 17.34 -24.73
N ASP A 109 16.56 18.53 -25.18
CA ASP A 109 16.51 19.76 -24.39
C ASP A 109 15.10 20.02 -23.78
N ILE A 110 14.16 19.11 -24.02
CA ILE A 110 12.77 19.22 -23.53
C ILE A 110 12.72 19.49 -22.02
N PHE A 111 13.64 18.91 -21.25
CA PHE A 111 13.66 19.00 -19.78
C PHE A 111 14.60 20.09 -19.24
N ASP A 112 15.40 20.78 -20.06
CA ASP A 112 16.42 21.73 -19.59
C ASP A 112 15.82 22.88 -18.78
N ASP A 113 14.68 23.41 -19.17
CA ASP A 113 13.93 24.48 -18.51
C ASP A 113 12.55 24.02 -18.01
N PHE A 114 12.36 22.71 -17.84
CA PHE A 114 11.08 22.17 -17.39
C PHE A 114 10.84 22.53 -15.93
N THR A 115 9.70 23.17 -15.67
CA THR A 115 9.34 23.61 -14.31
C THR A 115 7.92 23.15 -13.95
N ILE A 116 7.75 22.78 -12.69
CA ILE A 116 6.47 22.50 -12.04
C ILE A 116 6.32 23.50 -10.90
N ASP A 117 5.25 24.28 -10.87
CA ASP A 117 4.99 25.32 -9.87
C ASP A 117 6.17 26.30 -9.70
N GLY A 118 6.87 26.61 -10.81
CA GLY A 118 8.02 27.51 -10.83
C GLY A 118 9.33 26.90 -10.29
N GLN A 119 9.36 25.64 -9.93
CA GLN A 119 10.56 24.90 -9.55
C GLN A 119 11.05 24.04 -10.71
N ARG A 120 12.36 23.84 -10.81
CA ARG A 120 12.93 22.89 -11.79
C ARG A 120 12.39 21.48 -11.52
N LEU A 121 12.21 20.70 -12.58
CA LEU A 121 11.66 19.34 -12.50
C LEU A 121 12.38 18.50 -11.44
N GLU A 122 13.72 18.44 -11.48
CA GLU A 122 14.51 17.63 -10.56
C GLU A 122 14.30 18.04 -9.10
N THR A 123 14.29 19.37 -8.83
CA THR A 123 14.07 19.91 -7.50
C THR A 123 12.67 19.57 -6.98
N TYR A 124 11.67 19.62 -7.86
CA TYR A 124 10.29 19.26 -7.50
C TYR A 124 10.16 17.77 -7.20
N LEU A 125 10.75 16.91 -8.05
CA LEU A 125 10.72 15.46 -7.87
C LEU A 125 11.40 15.05 -6.56
N GLU A 126 12.56 15.63 -6.23
CA GLU A 126 13.26 15.37 -4.98
C GLU A 126 12.43 15.85 -3.77
N ALA A 127 11.87 17.05 -3.83
CA ALA A 127 11.06 17.64 -2.74
C ALA A 127 9.75 16.88 -2.49
N THR A 128 9.22 16.16 -3.48
CA THR A 128 8.01 15.35 -3.38
C THR A 128 8.28 13.87 -3.10
N ASN A 129 9.45 13.54 -2.54
CA ASN A 129 9.83 12.18 -2.14
C ASN A 129 9.78 11.16 -3.29
N THR A 130 10.01 11.62 -4.52
CA THR A 130 10.14 10.75 -5.69
C THR A 130 11.46 9.98 -5.61
N THR A 131 11.44 8.67 -5.83
CA THR A 131 12.63 7.82 -5.86
C THR A 131 13.08 7.53 -7.29
N ALA A 132 12.15 7.46 -8.23
CA ALA A 132 12.44 7.31 -9.66
C ALA A 132 11.39 8.05 -10.48
N PHE A 133 11.81 8.69 -11.57
CA PHE A 133 10.94 9.26 -12.58
C PHE A 133 11.48 8.96 -13.96
N ILE A 134 10.65 8.35 -14.83
CA ILE A 134 11.02 7.89 -16.16
C ILE A 134 10.00 8.42 -17.16
N VAL A 135 10.46 8.88 -18.31
CA VAL A 135 9.63 9.24 -19.45
C VAL A 135 10.13 8.49 -20.67
N LEU A 136 9.25 7.64 -21.22
CA LEU A 136 9.44 7.01 -22.53
C LEU A 136 8.58 7.73 -23.56
N HIS A 137 9.11 7.86 -24.76
CA HIS A 137 8.39 8.22 -25.96
C HIS A 137 8.64 7.15 -27.01
N ASP A 138 7.59 6.43 -27.40
CA ASP A 138 7.69 5.25 -28.24
C ASP A 138 8.74 4.25 -27.68
N ASP A 139 9.77 3.94 -28.42
CA ASP A 139 10.88 3.04 -28.04
C ASP A 139 12.08 3.79 -27.42
N THR A 140 11.91 5.06 -27.04
CA THR A 140 13.01 5.95 -26.65
C THR A 140 12.86 6.47 -25.23
N LEU A 141 13.95 6.44 -24.49
CA LEU A 141 14.06 7.00 -23.13
C LEU A 141 14.40 8.49 -23.23
N LEU A 142 13.41 9.37 -22.99
CA LEU A 142 13.58 10.82 -23.00
C LEU A 142 14.11 11.36 -21.67
N TYR A 143 13.70 10.74 -20.56
CA TYR A 143 14.11 11.15 -19.23
C TYR A 143 14.22 9.94 -18.29
N GLU A 144 15.29 9.92 -17.51
CA GLU A 144 15.52 8.93 -16.45
C GLU A 144 16.20 9.63 -15.28
N GLY A 145 15.49 9.78 -14.16
CA GLY A 145 15.97 10.43 -12.94
C GLY A 145 15.73 9.60 -11.71
N TYR A 146 16.71 9.60 -10.81
CA TYR A 146 16.66 8.90 -9.51
C TYR A 146 17.02 9.87 -8.40
N PHE A 147 16.23 9.86 -7.32
CA PHE A 147 16.29 10.87 -6.26
C PHE A 147 16.20 10.19 -4.89
N ASN A 148 16.47 10.95 -3.83
CA ASN A 148 16.28 10.50 -2.45
C ASN A 148 17.02 9.17 -2.17
N ASP A 149 18.33 9.13 -2.45
CA ASP A 149 19.22 7.97 -2.28
C ASP A 149 18.85 6.74 -3.14
N SER A 150 18.01 6.90 -4.15
CA SER A 150 17.67 5.85 -5.11
C SER A 150 18.65 5.81 -6.28
N SER A 151 18.60 4.75 -7.08
CA SER A 151 19.43 4.54 -8.27
C SER A 151 18.71 3.69 -9.30
N ARG A 152 19.28 3.56 -10.49
CA ARG A 152 18.74 2.72 -11.57
C ARG A 152 18.56 1.26 -11.17
N ASP A 153 19.47 0.77 -10.32
CA ASP A 153 19.44 -0.62 -9.84
C ASP A 153 18.65 -0.79 -8.53
N ALA A 154 18.11 0.29 -7.98
CA ALA A 154 17.33 0.22 -6.76
C ALA A 154 15.99 -0.47 -7.00
N THR A 155 15.63 -1.34 -6.05
CA THR A 155 14.32 -1.98 -6.02
C THR A 155 13.24 -0.96 -5.68
N GLN A 156 12.24 -0.87 -6.53
CA GLN A 156 11.00 -0.12 -6.32
C GLN A 156 9.86 -1.09 -6.05
N ALA A 157 9.00 -0.75 -5.09
CA ALA A 157 7.80 -1.54 -4.80
C ALA A 157 6.64 -1.08 -5.69
N SER A 158 5.86 -2.02 -6.20
CA SER A 158 4.67 -1.72 -7.01
C SER A 158 3.54 -1.13 -6.20
N LEU A 159 3.42 -1.54 -4.93
CA LEU A 159 2.16 -1.38 -4.20
C LEU A 159 0.99 -1.82 -5.13
N SER A 160 -0.13 -1.09 -5.15
CA SER A 160 -1.31 -1.50 -5.95
C SER A 160 -1.14 -1.46 -7.47
N VAL A 161 -0.02 -0.95 -8.00
CA VAL A 161 0.36 -1.15 -9.41
C VAL A 161 0.44 -2.65 -9.76
N ALA A 162 0.74 -3.52 -8.79
CA ALA A 162 0.69 -4.99 -8.95
C ALA A 162 -0.64 -5.49 -9.53
N LYS A 163 -1.76 -4.85 -9.19
CA LYS A 163 -3.08 -5.24 -9.71
C LYS A 163 -3.16 -5.14 -11.24
N SER A 164 -2.49 -4.17 -11.84
CA SER A 164 -2.44 -4.05 -13.31
C SER A 164 -1.60 -5.15 -13.96
N PHE A 165 -0.55 -5.64 -13.28
CA PHE A 165 0.15 -6.87 -13.67
C PHE A 165 -0.76 -8.09 -13.55
N VAL A 166 -1.48 -8.23 -12.43
CA VAL A 166 -2.47 -9.33 -12.25
C VAL A 166 -3.53 -9.32 -13.34
N SER A 167 -4.08 -8.14 -13.67
CA SER A 167 -4.99 -7.94 -14.81
C SER A 167 -4.39 -8.47 -16.10
N THR A 168 -3.14 -8.11 -16.37
CA THR A 168 -2.44 -8.53 -17.58
C THR A 168 -2.28 -10.06 -17.65
N LEU A 169 -1.95 -10.70 -16.51
CA LEU A 169 -1.86 -12.16 -16.41
C LEU A 169 -3.22 -12.85 -16.64
N VAL A 170 -4.32 -12.25 -16.17
CA VAL A 170 -5.68 -12.76 -16.47
C VAL A 170 -5.94 -12.71 -17.98
N GLY A 171 -5.60 -11.60 -18.64
CA GLY A 171 -5.76 -11.50 -20.09
C GLY A 171 -4.95 -12.53 -20.86
N ILE A 172 -3.72 -12.81 -20.44
CA ILE A 172 -2.88 -13.86 -21.02
C ILE A 172 -3.47 -15.25 -20.75
N ALA A 173 -3.95 -15.51 -19.52
CA ALA A 173 -4.56 -16.80 -19.16
C ALA A 173 -5.85 -17.09 -19.96
N ILE A 174 -6.60 -16.06 -20.32
CA ILE A 174 -7.77 -16.19 -21.21
C ILE A 174 -7.31 -16.54 -22.64
N ASP A 175 -6.30 -15.87 -23.16
CA ASP A 175 -5.78 -16.12 -24.51
C ASP A 175 -5.14 -17.53 -24.64
N GLU A 176 -4.47 -17.98 -23.58
CA GLU A 176 -3.90 -19.34 -23.51
C GLU A 176 -4.96 -20.43 -23.24
N GLY A 177 -6.21 -20.06 -22.94
CA GLY A 177 -7.31 -20.97 -22.69
C GLY A 177 -7.33 -21.63 -21.30
N PHE A 178 -6.53 -21.14 -20.36
CA PHE A 178 -6.59 -21.55 -18.94
C PHE A 178 -7.84 -21.03 -18.24
N ILE A 179 -8.34 -19.87 -18.66
CA ILE A 179 -9.59 -19.26 -18.23
C ILE A 179 -10.45 -19.06 -19.47
N ALA A 180 -11.70 -19.54 -19.45
CA ALA A 180 -12.54 -19.45 -20.65
C ALA A 180 -13.03 -18.02 -20.91
N SER A 181 -13.43 -17.30 -19.86
CA SER A 181 -13.84 -15.89 -19.96
C SER A 181 -13.91 -15.23 -18.58
N LEU A 182 -14.05 -13.89 -18.56
CA LEU A 182 -14.35 -13.17 -17.33
C LEU A 182 -15.77 -13.44 -16.75
N ASP A 183 -16.66 -14.03 -17.52
CA ASP A 183 -18.02 -14.32 -17.11
C ASP A 183 -18.16 -15.64 -16.36
N GLU A 184 -17.04 -16.38 -16.19
CA GLU A 184 -17.03 -17.57 -15.35
C GLU A 184 -17.19 -17.22 -13.87
N PRO A 185 -17.97 -18.00 -13.10
CA PRO A 185 -18.08 -17.81 -11.67
C PRO A 185 -16.75 -18.13 -10.97
N VAL A 186 -16.40 -17.37 -9.95
CA VAL A 186 -15.18 -17.63 -9.15
C VAL A 186 -15.15 -19.03 -8.57
N THR A 187 -16.32 -19.62 -8.31
CA THR A 187 -16.52 -20.96 -7.75
C THR A 187 -16.16 -22.09 -8.72
N ALA A 188 -16.03 -21.81 -10.01
CA ALA A 188 -15.49 -22.78 -10.98
C ALA A 188 -14.04 -23.15 -10.68
N TYR A 189 -13.29 -22.20 -10.08
CA TYR A 189 -11.88 -22.38 -9.71
C TYR A 189 -11.70 -22.56 -8.19
N ILE A 190 -12.61 -22.01 -7.38
CA ILE A 190 -12.55 -22.02 -5.90
C ILE A 190 -13.87 -22.62 -5.37
N PRO A 191 -14.13 -23.92 -5.57
CA PRO A 191 -15.41 -24.53 -5.22
C PRO A 191 -15.71 -24.51 -3.71
N GLU A 192 -14.71 -24.46 -2.85
CA GLU A 192 -14.88 -24.34 -1.40
C GLU A 192 -15.62 -23.08 -0.96
N LEU A 193 -15.67 -22.03 -1.79
CA LEU A 193 -16.47 -20.84 -1.52
C LEU A 193 -17.97 -21.16 -1.45
N LEU A 194 -18.46 -22.16 -2.21
CA LEU A 194 -19.86 -22.61 -2.15
C LEU A 194 -20.22 -23.25 -0.81
N GLU A 195 -19.25 -23.91 -0.17
CA GLU A 195 -19.46 -24.51 1.16
C GLU A 195 -19.58 -23.43 2.24
N LEU A 196 -18.98 -22.25 2.03
CA LEU A 196 -19.01 -21.14 2.95
C LEU A 196 -20.28 -20.28 2.77
N ASP A 197 -20.56 -19.89 1.53
CA ASP A 197 -21.77 -19.13 1.16
C ASP A 197 -22.15 -19.40 -0.31
N SER A 198 -23.33 -19.95 -0.53
CA SER A 198 -23.80 -20.26 -1.89
C SER A 198 -23.92 -19.04 -2.82
N ARG A 199 -23.99 -17.83 -2.27
CA ARG A 199 -24.04 -16.57 -3.05
C ARG A 199 -22.77 -16.32 -3.85
N PHE A 200 -21.63 -16.95 -3.50
CA PHE A 200 -20.40 -16.87 -4.30
C PHE A 200 -20.56 -17.39 -5.72
N GLU A 201 -21.56 -18.26 -6.00
CA GLU A 201 -21.85 -18.72 -7.35
C GLU A 201 -22.22 -17.58 -8.31
N ALA A 202 -22.75 -16.47 -7.80
CA ALA A 202 -23.12 -15.30 -8.58
C ALA A 202 -21.94 -14.35 -8.86
N ILE A 203 -20.81 -14.50 -8.17
CA ILE A 203 -19.64 -13.63 -8.36
C ILE A 203 -18.79 -14.15 -9.51
N THR A 204 -18.68 -13.36 -10.57
CA THR A 204 -17.85 -13.68 -11.74
C THR A 204 -16.41 -13.16 -11.58
N LEU A 205 -15.49 -13.64 -12.41
CA LEU A 205 -14.13 -13.07 -12.50
C LEU A 205 -14.18 -11.59 -12.91
N ARG A 206 -15.17 -11.21 -13.72
CA ARG A 206 -15.43 -9.82 -14.11
C ARG A 206 -15.74 -8.96 -12.88
N ASP A 207 -16.59 -9.42 -11.98
CA ASP A 207 -16.94 -8.68 -10.78
C ASP A 207 -15.73 -8.46 -9.87
N LEU A 208 -14.82 -9.43 -9.79
CA LEU A 208 -13.58 -9.30 -9.04
C LEU A 208 -12.64 -8.28 -9.67
N ILE A 209 -12.38 -8.38 -10.99
CA ILE A 209 -11.40 -7.52 -11.66
C ILE A 209 -11.90 -6.08 -11.86
N MET A 210 -13.24 -5.89 -11.87
CA MET A 210 -13.91 -4.59 -11.94
C MET A 210 -14.14 -3.95 -10.57
N MET A 211 -13.77 -4.63 -9.48
CA MET A 211 -14.04 -4.18 -8.10
C MET A 211 -15.53 -4.01 -7.79
N THR A 212 -16.36 -4.92 -8.30
CA THR A 212 -17.83 -4.93 -8.11
C THR A 212 -18.35 -6.21 -7.49
N SER A 213 -17.49 -6.98 -6.84
CA SER A 213 -17.83 -8.30 -6.29
C SER A 213 -18.91 -8.30 -5.20
N GLY A 214 -19.18 -7.16 -4.58
CA GLY A 214 -20.11 -7.07 -3.44
C GLY A 214 -19.55 -7.62 -2.13
N LEU A 215 -18.26 -7.94 -2.07
CA LEU A 215 -17.57 -8.34 -0.85
C LEU A 215 -17.40 -7.16 0.10
N ARG A 216 -17.53 -7.41 1.41
CA ARG A 216 -17.24 -6.43 2.45
C ARG A 216 -15.75 -6.06 2.40
N PHE A 217 -15.45 -4.78 2.61
CA PHE A 217 -14.08 -4.33 2.78
C PHE A 217 -14.04 -3.05 3.62
N GLU A 218 -13.48 -3.14 4.80
CA GLU A 218 -13.26 -2.00 5.69
C GLU A 218 -11.83 -1.48 5.50
N ARG A 219 -11.71 -0.23 5.05
CA ARG A 219 -10.41 0.43 4.83
C ARG A 219 -9.96 1.16 6.07
N ASP A 220 -9.06 0.55 6.82
CA ASP A 220 -8.35 1.15 7.95
C ASP A 220 -7.10 0.32 8.25
N ASP A 221 -5.98 0.66 7.64
CA ASP A 221 -4.71 -0.05 7.80
C ASP A 221 -4.10 0.07 9.21
N SER A 222 -4.62 0.98 10.03
CA SER A 222 -4.22 1.14 11.44
C SER A 222 -4.99 0.23 12.40
N ASN A 223 -6.14 -0.30 11.97
CA ASN A 223 -6.98 -1.20 12.75
C ASN A 223 -6.65 -2.67 12.43
N PRO A 224 -6.04 -3.45 13.34
CA PRO A 224 -5.66 -4.83 13.08
C PRO A 224 -6.82 -5.80 12.83
N PHE A 225 -8.05 -5.34 12.98
CA PHE A 225 -9.29 -6.10 12.72
C PHE A 225 -9.97 -5.69 11.41
N SER A 226 -9.47 -4.67 10.72
CA SER A 226 -10.02 -4.25 9.43
C SER A 226 -9.64 -5.22 8.31
N ASP A 227 -10.44 -5.24 7.24
CA ASP A 227 -10.14 -6.04 6.06
C ASP A 227 -8.87 -5.56 5.35
N ASP A 228 -8.60 -4.26 5.36
CA ASP A 228 -7.38 -3.65 4.81
C ASP A 228 -6.12 -4.18 5.51
N PHE A 229 -6.12 -4.17 6.85
CA PHE A 229 -5.02 -4.72 7.64
C PHE A 229 -4.86 -6.24 7.44
N ILE A 230 -5.98 -6.98 7.42
CA ILE A 230 -5.97 -8.43 7.21
C ILE A 230 -5.39 -8.79 5.85
N THR A 231 -5.84 -8.15 4.77
CA THR A 231 -5.37 -8.43 3.40
C THR A 231 -3.94 -7.97 3.14
N SER A 232 -3.46 -7.00 3.91
CA SER A 232 -2.08 -6.50 3.80
C SER A 232 -1.08 -7.31 4.63
N HIS A 233 -1.51 -7.89 5.77
CA HIS A 233 -0.59 -8.46 6.78
C HIS A 233 -0.86 -9.92 7.15
N SER A 234 -1.92 -10.57 6.64
CA SER A 234 -2.20 -11.97 6.99
C SER A 234 -1.02 -12.89 6.58
N PRO A 235 -0.57 -13.78 7.47
CA PRO A 235 0.41 -14.81 7.11
C PRO A 235 -0.21 -15.97 6.31
N ASN A 236 -1.52 -15.92 6.02
CA ASN A 236 -2.24 -16.83 5.16
C ASN A 236 -3.35 -16.08 4.42
N MET A 237 -2.99 -15.46 3.31
CA MET A 237 -3.91 -14.63 2.53
C MET A 237 -4.95 -15.45 1.78
N ARG A 238 -4.65 -16.74 1.41
CA ARG A 238 -5.68 -17.63 0.87
C ARG A 238 -6.82 -17.81 1.86
N GLN A 239 -6.51 -18.10 3.12
CA GLN A 239 -7.54 -18.23 4.15
C GLN A 239 -8.27 -16.92 4.42
N ALA A 240 -7.55 -15.78 4.39
CA ALA A 240 -8.20 -14.46 4.52
C ALA A 240 -9.21 -14.23 3.40
N ALA A 241 -8.86 -14.55 2.14
CA ALA A 241 -9.75 -14.42 1.00
C ALA A 241 -10.97 -15.35 1.10
N LEU A 242 -10.81 -16.59 1.56
CA LEU A 242 -11.91 -17.53 1.78
C LEU A 242 -12.86 -17.06 2.90
N ASN A 243 -12.38 -16.28 3.86
CA ASN A 243 -13.20 -15.74 4.95
C ASN A 243 -13.92 -14.42 4.60
N SER A 244 -13.83 -13.96 3.34
CA SER A 244 -14.51 -12.73 2.92
C SER A 244 -16.03 -12.90 2.94
N GLU A 245 -16.75 -11.79 3.25
CA GLU A 245 -18.21 -11.77 3.41
C GLU A 245 -18.89 -11.03 2.25
N ILE A 246 -20.01 -11.60 1.74
CA ILE A 246 -20.84 -10.93 0.73
C ILE A 246 -21.86 -10.03 1.42
N VAL A 247 -21.83 -8.73 1.11
CA VAL A 247 -22.71 -7.71 1.71
C VAL A 247 -23.66 -7.04 0.71
N SER A 248 -23.40 -7.19 -0.60
CA SER A 248 -24.30 -6.71 -1.67
C SER A 248 -24.23 -7.65 -2.87
N ALA A 249 -25.16 -7.52 -3.81
CA ALA A 249 -25.10 -8.30 -5.03
C ALA A 249 -23.89 -7.88 -5.89
N PRO A 250 -23.24 -8.81 -6.62
CA PRO A 250 -22.18 -8.47 -7.55
C PRO A 250 -22.71 -7.58 -8.69
N GLY A 251 -21.85 -6.71 -9.20
CA GLY A 251 -22.18 -5.75 -10.27
C GLY A 251 -22.92 -4.48 -9.81
N GLU A 252 -23.42 -4.41 -8.56
CA GLU A 252 -24.23 -3.26 -8.11
C GLU A 252 -23.44 -1.96 -8.00
N ARG A 253 -22.20 -2.02 -7.49
CA ARG A 253 -21.39 -0.81 -7.26
C ARG A 253 -19.90 -1.11 -7.26
N TYR A 254 -19.12 -0.11 -7.62
CA TYR A 254 -17.68 -0.10 -7.43
C TYR A 254 -17.35 0.01 -5.93
N HIS A 255 -16.48 -0.91 -5.46
CA HIS A 255 -15.90 -0.87 -4.14
C HIS A 255 -14.49 -1.44 -4.19
N TYR A 256 -13.48 -0.56 -4.15
CA TYR A 256 -12.09 -0.99 -4.15
C TYR A 256 -11.79 -1.91 -2.97
N ASN A 257 -11.36 -3.16 -3.25
CA ASN A 257 -11.37 -4.25 -2.29
C ASN A 257 -10.23 -5.22 -2.58
N ASP A 258 -9.35 -5.42 -1.61
CA ASP A 258 -8.15 -6.24 -1.79
C ASP A 258 -8.40 -7.75 -1.67
N TYR A 259 -9.58 -8.20 -1.24
CA TYR A 259 -9.97 -9.61 -1.42
C TYR A 259 -10.11 -10.01 -2.89
N ASN A 260 -10.51 -9.09 -3.76
CA ASN A 260 -10.69 -9.36 -5.17
C ASN A 260 -9.40 -9.87 -5.85
N PRO A 261 -8.26 -9.17 -5.78
CA PRO A 261 -7.02 -9.68 -6.36
C PRO A 261 -6.48 -10.94 -5.67
N LEU A 262 -6.77 -11.16 -4.37
CA LEU A 262 -6.40 -12.42 -3.71
C LEU A 262 -7.19 -13.60 -4.33
N LEU A 263 -8.50 -13.45 -4.54
CA LEU A 263 -9.31 -14.48 -5.20
C LEU A 263 -8.85 -14.69 -6.66
N ILE A 264 -8.55 -13.63 -7.42
CA ILE A 264 -8.00 -13.75 -8.77
C ILE A 264 -6.64 -14.48 -8.77
N GLY A 265 -5.78 -14.24 -7.78
CA GLY A 265 -4.52 -14.97 -7.62
C GLY A 265 -4.73 -16.46 -7.41
N MET A 266 -5.70 -16.85 -6.56
CA MET A 266 -6.08 -18.26 -6.37
C MET A 266 -6.64 -18.87 -7.67
N VAL A 267 -7.41 -18.11 -8.45
CA VAL A 267 -7.90 -18.53 -9.77
C VAL A 267 -6.73 -18.78 -10.72
N LEU A 268 -5.80 -17.83 -10.85
CA LEU A 268 -4.62 -17.97 -11.71
C LEU A 268 -3.76 -19.17 -11.33
N GLU A 269 -3.45 -19.34 -10.04
CA GLU A 269 -2.67 -20.48 -9.54
C GLU A 269 -3.33 -21.82 -9.90
N ARG A 270 -4.64 -21.93 -9.74
CA ARG A 270 -5.39 -23.17 -10.01
C ARG A 270 -5.61 -23.44 -11.49
N ALA A 271 -5.88 -22.40 -12.25
CA ALA A 271 -6.08 -22.52 -13.69
C ALA A 271 -4.79 -22.91 -14.43
N THR A 272 -3.66 -22.30 -14.04
CA THR A 272 -2.35 -22.53 -14.70
C THR A 272 -1.59 -23.72 -14.11
N GLY A 273 -1.86 -24.08 -12.85
CA GLY A 273 -1.17 -25.16 -12.12
C GLY A 273 0.23 -24.81 -11.65
N ILE A 274 0.65 -23.54 -11.76
CA ILE A 274 1.95 -23.02 -11.28
C ILE A 274 1.75 -21.81 -10.38
N SER A 275 2.81 -21.37 -9.68
CA SER A 275 2.73 -20.15 -8.89
C SER A 275 2.51 -18.93 -9.78
N VAL A 276 1.85 -17.89 -9.24
CA VAL A 276 1.61 -16.66 -10.03
C VAL A 276 2.91 -15.93 -10.33
N SER A 277 3.93 -16.04 -9.47
CA SER A 277 5.29 -15.52 -9.75
C SER A 277 5.93 -16.21 -10.96
N GLU A 278 5.85 -17.54 -11.05
CA GLU A 278 6.36 -18.30 -12.21
C GLU A 278 5.58 -17.99 -13.48
N TYR A 279 4.28 -17.77 -13.36
CA TYR A 279 3.44 -17.35 -14.49
C TYR A 279 3.80 -15.93 -14.94
N LEU A 280 4.03 -14.99 -14.00
CA LEU A 280 4.55 -13.64 -14.29
C LEU A 280 5.90 -13.72 -15.03
N GLU A 281 6.85 -14.47 -14.50
CA GLU A 281 8.19 -14.63 -15.06
C GLU A 281 8.13 -15.10 -16.52
N THR A 282 7.42 -16.20 -16.73
CA THR A 282 7.45 -16.89 -18.02
C THR A 282 6.54 -16.27 -19.08
N ARG A 283 5.49 -15.54 -18.68
CA ARG A 283 4.49 -15.01 -19.62
C ARG A 283 4.53 -13.50 -19.78
N LEU A 284 5.07 -12.77 -18.81
CA LEU A 284 5.06 -11.30 -18.88
C LEU A 284 6.44 -10.69 -18.61
N TRP A 285 7.08 -10.95 -17.45
CA TRP A 285 8.31 -10.26 -17.05
C TRP A 285 9.49 -10.55 -17.99
N GLY A 286 9.78 -11.82 -18.24
CA GLY A 286 10.80 -12.23 -19.21
C GLY A 286 10.43 -11.79 -20.64
N PRO A 287 9.22 -12.14 -21.15
CA PRO A 287 8.77 -11.75 -22.48
C PRO A 287 8.72 -10.26 -22.79
N MET A 288 8.45 -9.38 -21.80
CA MET A 288 8.50 -7.94 -22.00
C MET A 288 9.92 -7.37 -22.05
N GLY A 289 10.92 -8.23 -21.84
CA GLY A 289 12.33 -7.85 -21.90
C GLY A 289 12.83 -7.15 -20.64
N ALA A 290 12.40 -7.57 -19.46
CA ALA A 290 12.87 -7.00 -18.18
C ALA A 290 14.40 -7.03 -18.10
N GLU A 291 15.03 -5.92 -17.67
CA GLU A 291 16.49 -5.77 -17.56
C GLU A 291 17.03 -6.34 -16.24
N GLY A 292 16.22 -6.36 -15.20
CA GLY A 292 16.60 -6.82 -13.89
C GLY A 292 15.67 -7.91 -13.34
N ASP A 293 16.23 -8.72 -12.44
CA ASP A 293 15.39 -9.59 -11.65
C ASP A 293 14.41 -8.75 -10.85
N GLY A 294 13.15 -9.20 -10.84
CA GLY A 294 12.13 -8.74 -9.94
C GLY A 294 11.90 -9.73 -8.81
N SER A 295 10.92 -9.45 -7.98
CA SER A 295 10.42 -10.40 -7.00
C SER A 295 8.94 -10.19 -6.75
N TRP A 296 8.27 -11.21 -6.25
CA TRP A 296 6.91 -11.06 -5.71
C TRP A 296 6.90 -11.49 -4.25
N ASP A 297 6.45 -10.57 -3.38
CA ASP A 297 6.34 -10.83 -1.94
C ASP A 297 5.31 -11.92 -1.68
N LEU A 298 5.62 -12.77 -0.72
CA LEU A 298 4.74 -13.84 -0.25
C LEU A 298 4.11 -13.45 1.08
N ASP A 299 2.94 -13.96 1.36
CA ASP A 299 2.24 -13.78 2.63
C ASP A 299 3.03 -14.35 3.82
N SER A 300 3.68 -15.50 3.64
CA SER A 300 4.63 -16.11 4.57
C SER A 300 5.41 -17.22 3.85
N GLU A 301 6.54 -17.65 4.39
CA GLU A 301 7.27 -18.82 3.87
C GLU A 301 6.43 -20.10 3.91
N ARG A 302 5.60 -20.24 4.95
CA ARG A 302 4.74 -21.42 5.13
C ARG A 302 3.60 -21.51 4.14
N SER A 303 2.90 -20.41 3.89
CA SER A 303 1.76 -20.33 2.96
C SER A 303 2.24 -20.25 1.53
N GLY A 304 3.27 -19.44 1.29
CA GLY A 304 3.91 -19.26 0.00
C GLY A 304 2.98 -18.69 -1.08
N PHE A 305 1.97 -17.92 -0.70
CA PHE A 305 1.04 -17.26 -1.63
C PHE A 305 1.48 -15.83 -1.89
N GLU A 306 1.44 -15.42 -3.13
CA GLU A 306 1.80 -14.07 -3.52
C GLU A 306 0.85 -13.03 -2.94
N ARG A 307 1.39 -11.90 -2.49
CA ARG A 307 0.61 -10.73 -2.06
C ARG A 307 0.01 -10.04 -3.28
N MET A 308 -1.11 -10.57 -3.76
CA MET A 308 -1.68 -10.27 -5.07
C MET A 308 -2.13 -8.82 -5.26
N SER A 309 -2.48 -8.13 -4.18
CA SER A 309 -2.89 -6.73 -4.23
C SER A 309 -1.73 -5.73 -4.29
N VAL A 310 -0.51 -6.23 -3.96
CA VAL A 310 0.75 -5.47 -3.84
C VAL A 310 1.92 -6.42 -4.15
N GLY A 311 3.15 -6.06 -3.80
CA GLY A 311 4.23 -7.03 -3.61
C GLY A 311 5.08 -7.37 -4.82
N ILE A 312 4.80 -6.83 -6.03
CA ILE A 312 5.76 -6.91 -7.13
C ILE A 312 6.84 -5.85 -6.92
N ASN A 313 8.09 -6.27 -7.01
CA ASN A 313 9.24 -5.40 -6.81
C ASN A 313 10.23 -5.56 -7.97
N GLY A 314 10.85 -4.46 -8.39
CA GLY A 314 11.79 -4.47 -9.50
C GLY A 314 12.41 -3.09 -9.74
N ARG A 315 13.14 -2.92 -10.83
CA ARG A 315 13.68 -1.62 -11.24
C ARG A 315 12.56 -0.75 -11.83
N ALA A 316 12.64 0.56 -11.67
CA ALA A 316 11.65 1.49 -12.23
C ALA A 316 11.52 1.34 -13.75
N ILE A 317 12.62 1.09 -14.46
CA ILE A 317 12.61 0.89 -15.92
C ILE A 317 11.82 -0.37 -16.33
N ASP A 318 11.79 -1.41 -15.50
CA ASP A 318 11.04 -2.63 -15.79
C ASP A 318 9.54 -2.43 -15.59
N PHE A 319 9.13 -1.56 -14.66
CA PHE A 319 7.74 -1.11 -14.56
C PHE A 319 7.30 -0.30 -15.77
N ALA A 320 8.19 0.53 -16.35
CA ALA A 320 7.89 1.29 -17.55
C ALA A 320 7.58 0.38 -18.76
N LYS A 321 8.14 -0.84 -18.81
CA LYS A 321 7.88 -1.82 -19.87
C LYS A 321 6.44 -2.32 -19.89
N LEU A 322 5.73 -2.36 -18.75
CA LEU A 322 4.30 -2.67 -18.76
C LEU A 322 3.51 -1.58 -19.49
N GLY A 323 3.77 -0.30 -19.15
CA GLY A 323 3.13 0.82 -19.85
C GLY A 323 3.46 0.83 -21.34
N TRP A 324 4.72 0.60 -21.69
CA TRP A 324 5.20 0.49 -23.06
C TRP A 324 4.51 -0.64 -23.84
N LEU A 325 4.33 -1.83 -23.24
CA LEU A 325 3.53 -2.91 -23.86
C LEU A 325 2.10 -2.47 -24.15
N PHE A 326 1.45 -1.80 -23.22
CA PHE A 326 0.08 -1.33 -23.40
C PHE A 326 -0.01 -0.26 -24.49
N LEU A 327 0.95 0.66 -24.55
CA LEU A 327 1.07 1.65 -25.61
C LEU A 327 1.16 0.98 -26.99
N HIS A 328 1.91 -0.11 -27.11
CA HIS A 328 2.13 -0.87 -28.36
C HIS A 328 1.11 -2.00 -28.59
N GLY A 329 -0.07 -1.94 -27.98
CA GLY A 329 -1.11 -2.97 -28.15
C GLY A 329 -0.68 -4.36 -27.68
N GLY A 330 0.19 -4.42 -26.68
CA GLY A 330 0.68 -5.66 -26.07
C GLY A 330 1.91 -6.28 -26.73
N LYS A 331 2.61 -5.55 -27.58
CA LYS A 331 3.79 -6.05 -28.31
C LYS A 331 5.10 -5.58 -27.68
N ALA A 332 6.08 -6.49 -27.61
CA ALA A 332 7.49 -6.19 -27.43
C ALA A 332 8.20 -6.46 -28.76
N GLY A 333 8.45 -5.42 -29.55
CA GLY A 333 8.92 -5.53 -30.94
C GLY A 333 7.94 -6.34 -31.79
N ALA A 334 8.41 -7.46 -32.39
CA ALA A 334 7.55 -8.33 -33.20
C ALA A 334 6.71 -9.34 -32.39
N ARG A 335 7.02 -9.51 -31.09
CA ARG A 335 6.36 -10.51 -30.22
C ARG A 335 5.10 -9.93 -29.58
N GLN A 336 3.95 -10.61 -29.76
CA GLN A 336 2.76 -10.35 -28.97
C GLN A 336 2.96 -10.97 -27.57
N VAL A 337 3.05 -10.15 -26.55
CA VAL A 337 3.23 -10.57 -25.14
C VAL A 337 1.88 -10.54 -24.41
N VAL A 338 1.15 -9.43 -24.56
CA VAL A 338 -0.20 -9.27 -24.01
C VAL A 338 -1.18 -9.30 -25.18
N PRO A 339 -2.26 -10.09 -25.10
CA PRO A 339 -3.23 -10.15 -26.21
C PRO A 339 -3.78 -8.76 -26.56
N GLN A 340 -3.77 -8.39 -27.83
CA GLN A 340 -4.26 -7.07 -28.27
C GLN A 340 -5.73 -6.83 -27.86
N ALA A 341 -6.54 -7.91 -27.88
CA ALA A 341 -7.93 -7.83 -27.43
C ALA A 341 -8.03 -7.41 -25.97
N TRP A 342 -7.13 -7.93 -25.12
CA TRP A 342 -7.08 -7.55 -23.70
C TRP A 342 -6.67 -6.09 -23.52
N VAL A 343 -5.61 -5.64 -24.19
CA VAL A 343 -5.19 -4.23 -24.14
C VAL A 343 -6.37 -3.32 -24.50
N LYS A 344 -7.08 -3.60 -25.61
CA LYS A 344 -8.27 -2.84 -26.00
C LYS A 344 -9.39 -2.90 -24.96
N GLN A 345 -9.61 -4.06 -24.34
CA GLN A 345 -10.62 -4.20 -23.29
C GLN A 345 -10.29 -3.39 -22.05
N VAL A 346 -9.01 -3.24 -21.72
CA VAL A 346 -8.55 -2.48 -20.55
C VAL A 346 -8.57 -0.97 -20.81
N THR A 347 -8.13 -0.53 -21.99
CA THR A 347 -7.84 0.88 -22.27
C THR A 347 -9.00 1.66 -22.90
N LEU A 348 -9.98 0.95 -23.49
CA LEU A 348 -11.16 1.60 -24.04
C LEU A 348 -12.28 1.65 -23.00
N ALA A 349 -12.77 2.85 -22.68
CA ALA A 349 -13.77 3.10 -21.65
C ALA A 349 -15.19 2.57 -21.98
N ARG A 350 -15.31 1.36 -22.52
CA ARG A 350 -16.61 0.78 -22.93
C ARG A 350 -17.41 0.28 -21.74
N ASP A 351 -16.74 -0.39 -20.80
CA ASP A 351 -17.33 -1.03 -19.63
C ASP A 351 -16.81 -0.38 -18.33
N ALA A 352 -16.18 0.78 -18.45
CA ALA A 352 -15.57 1.47 -17.33
C ALA A 352 -16.60 1.93 -16.32
N ILE A 353 -16.28 1.72 -15.04
CA ILE A 353 -17.17 2.04 -13.93
C ILE A 353 -16.76 3.37 -13.32
N TYR A 354 -17.75 4.24 -13.12
CA TYR A 354 -17.55 5.50 -12.41
C TYR A 354 -17.24 5.26 -10.93
N THR A 355 -16.11 5.77 -10.46
CA THR A 355 -15.61 5.54 -9.10
C THR A 355 -16.00 6.62 -8.10
N GLY A 356 -16.27 7.85 -8.56
CA GLY A 356 -16.49 9.03 -7.71
C GLY A 356 -15.23 9.52 -6.97
N ARG A 357 -14.03 9.11 -7.38
CA ARG A 357 -12.78 9.40 -6.66
C ARG A 357 -12.13 10.76 -6.97
N GLY A 358 -12.61 11.51 -7.96
CA GLY A 358 -12.04 12.80 -8.36
C GLY A 358 -11.89 12.96 -9.88
N GLU A 359 -11.39 14.10 -10.36
CA GLU A 359 -11.43 14.47 -11.77
C GLU A 359 -10.67 13.47 -12.67
N HIS A 360 -9.42 13.16 -12.38
CA HIS A 360 -8.59 12.26 -13.22
C HIS A 360 -8.62 10.77 -12.78
N SER A 361 -9.47 10.39 -11.82
CA SER A 361 -9.59 9.01 -11.28
C SER A 361 -11.01 8.50 -11.34
N ASN A 362 -11.82 9.04 -12.23
CA ASN A 362 -13.27 8.82 -12.19
C ASN A 362 -13.70 7.46 -12.73
N TYR A 363 -12.89 6.80 -13.55
CA TYR A 363 -13.27 5.56 -14.19
C TYR A 363 -12.26 4.45 -13.91
N TYR A 364 -12.78 3.24 -13.70
CA TYR A 364 -11.99 2.06 -13.38
C TYR A 364 -12.38 0.90 -14.30
N GLN A 365 -11.40 0.18 -14.79
CA GLN A 365 -11.62 -0.96 -15.68
C GLN A 365 -10.49 -1.98 -15.55
N ASN A 366 -10.82 -3.21 -15.18
CA ASN A 366 -9.89 -4.34 -15.16
C ASN A 366 -8.56 -4.02 -14.44
N TYR A 367 -8.63 -3.45 -13.23
CA TYR A 367 -7.48 -3.04 -12.41
C TYR A 367 -6.61 -1.92 -13.02
N TRP A 368 -7.17 -1.12 -13.93
CA TRP A 368 -6.58 0.12 -14.42
C TRP A 368 -7.52 1.30 -14.13
N VAL A 369 -6.95 2.47 -14.00
CA VAL A 369 -7.71 3.72 -13.90
C VAL A 369 -7.67 4.41 -15.26
N LEU A 370 -8.81 4.93 -15.69
CA LEU A 370 -8.92 5.66 -16.95
C LEU A 370 -9.02 7.16 -16.67
N ASP A 371 -8.09 7.92 -17.20
CA ASP A 371 -8.12 9.37 -17.29
C ASP A 371 -8.82 9.75 -18.61
N VAL A 372 -10.14 9.80 -18.54
CA VAL A 372 -10.98 10.02 -19.74
C VAL A 372 -10.81 11.44 -20.31
N GLU A 373 -10.45 12.40 -19.46
CA GLU A 373 -10.24 13.79 -19.85
C GLU A 373 -9.01 13.93 -20.77
N ASN A 374 -7.94 13.22 -20.45
CA ASN A 374 -6.71 13.24 -21.26
C ASN A 374 -6.62 12.07 -22.25
N GLU A 375 -7.67 11.25 -22.39
CA GLU A 375 -7.65 10.01 -23.18
C GLU A 375 -6.47 9.09 -22.80
N ALA A 376 -6.10 9.09 -21.51
CA ALA A 376 -5.00 8.35 -20.92
C ALA A 376 -5.50 7.26 -19.96
N TYR A 377 -4.58 6.39 -19.54
CA TYR A 377 -4.86 5.39 -18.52
C TYR A 377 -3.61 5.11 -17.69
N TYR A 378 -3.82 4.62 -16.47
CA TYR A 378 -2.70 4.42 -15.58
C TYR A 378 -2.92 3.31 -14.55
N ALA A 379 -1.81 2.72 -14.09
CA ALA A 379 -1.74 1.94 -12.87
C ALA A 379 -1.35 2.84 -11.70
N GLU A 380 -1.99 2.66 -10.54
CA GLU A 380 -1.80 3.49 -9.35
C GLU A 380 -1.51 2.61 -8.13
N GLY A 381 -0.58 3.04 -7.27
CA GLY A 381 -0.27 2.42 -5.99
C GLY A 381 -0.09 3.43 -4.87
N ASN A 382 -0.31 2.99 -3.62
CA ASN A 382 -0.04 3.79 -2.44
C ASN A 382 1.35 4.44 -2.51
N PHE A 383 1.57 5.53 -1.77
CA PHE A 383 2.80 6.33 -1.83
C PHE A 383 3.09 6.89 -3.24
N CYS A 384 2.04 6.96 -4.07
CA CYS A 384 2.07 7.54 -5.40
C CYS A 384 3.02 6.82 -6.38
N GLN A 385 2.89 5.48 -6.46
CA GLN A 385 3.48 4.69 -7.53
C GLN A 385 2.59 4.80 -8.76
N PHE A 386 3.16 5.11 -9.93
CA PHE A 386 2.39 5.27 -11.16
C PHE A 386 3.11 4.68 -12.37
N ILE A 387 2.30 4.08 -13.25
CA ILE A 387 2.61 3.88 -14.66
C ILE A 387 1.51 4.61 -15.43
N TYR A 388 1.78 5.80 -15.93
CA TYR A 388 0.84 6.63 -16.67
C TYR A 388 1.12 6.53 -18.16
N VAL A 389 0.13 6.15 -18.95
CA VAL A 389 0.25 5.97 -20.40
C VAL A 389 -0.62 7.00 -21.10
N TYR A 390 0.01 7.82 -21.93
CA TYR A 390 -0.63 8.88 -22.72
C TYR A 390 -0.46 8.60 -24.23
N PRO A 391 -1.42 7.87 -24.85
CA PRO A 391 -1.30 7.41 -26.23
C PRO A 391 -1.28 8.52 -27.28
N ALA A 392 -1.88 9.68 -26.98
CA ALA A 392 -1.95 10.79 -27.96
C ALA A 392 -0.56 11.29 -28.41
N ALA A 393 0.44 11.16 -27.55
CA ALA A 393 1.83 11.54 -27.84
C ALA A 393 2.82 10.39 -27.64
N ASP A 394 2.37 9.14 -27.67
CA ASP A 394 3.19 7.94 -27.50
C ASP A 394 4.07 7.97 -26.23
N LEU A 395 3.53 8.50 -25.11
CA LEU A 395 4.26 8.68 -23.85
C LEU A 395 3.90 7.63 -22.80
N VAL A 396 4.92 7.20 -22.05
CA VAL A 396 4.79 6.48 -20.78
C VAL A 396 5.58 7.23 -19.72
N LEU A 397 4.90 7.62 -18.65
CA LEU A 397 5.51 8.24 -17.50
C LEU A 397 5.45 7.28 -16.30
N VAL A 398 6.58 7.04 -15.66
CA VAL A 398 6.63 6.22 -14.45
C VAL A 398 7.14 7.04 -13.30
N ARG A 399 6.43 6.98 -12.19
CA ARG A 399 6.89 7.54 -10.94
C ARG A 399 6.89 6.48 -9.84
N HIS A 400 8.01 6.37 -9.14
CA HIS A 400 8.08 5.72 -7.84
C HIS A 400 8.42 6.74 -6.76
N GLY A 401 7.94 6.51 -5.54
CA GLY A 401 8.20 7.39 -4.41
C GLY A 401 8.01 6.71 -3.07
N SER A 402 8.60 7.29 -2.04
CA SER A 402 8.40 6.86 -0.65
C SER A 402 7.18 7.54 0.00
N ASP A 403 6.64 8.57 -0.65
CA ASP A 403 5.47 9.34 -0.25
C ASP A 403 4.95 10.18 -1.43
N CYS A 404 3.75 10.75 -1.32
CA CYS A 404 3.19 11.62 -2.36
C CYS A 404 3.70 13.08 -2.30
N GLY A 405 4.40 13.49 -1.24
CA GLY A 405 4.87 14.87 -1.07
C GLY A 405 3.75 15.91 -1.03
N GLY A 406 2.52 15.52 -0.68
CA GLY A 406 1.36 16.40 -0.70
C GLY A 406 0.85 16.76 -2.10
N THR A 407 1.33 16.09 -3.14
CA THR A 407 1.01 16.35 -4.56
C THR A 407 -0.15 15.47 -5.02
N TYR A 408 -1.04 16.04 -5.83
CA TYR A 408 -2.07 15.30 -6.57
C TYR A 408 -1.49 14.79 -7.89
N TRP A 409 -0.79 13.66 -7.80
CA TRP A 409 0.01 13.11 -8.91
C TRP A 409 -0.79 12.71 -10.13
N THR A 410 -2.03 12.26 -9.99
CA THR A 410 -2.85 11.87 -11.13
C THR A 410 -3.09 13.02 -12.10
N GLY A 411 -3.45 14.21 -11.60
CA GLY A 411 -3.56 15.41 -12.42
C GLY A 411 -2.20 15.89 -12.94
N LEU A 412 -1.20 15.92 -12.06
CA LEU A 412 0.13 16.41 -12.44
C LEU A 412 0.79 15.58 -13.55
N LEU A 413 0.62 14.25 -13.56
CA LEU A 413 1.17 13.41 -14.63
C LEU A 413 0.53 13.71 -15.98
N GLY A 414 -0.78 13.99 -16.00
CA GLY A 414 -1.46 14.48 -17.19
C GLY A 414 -0.90 15.84 -17.67
N ASP A 415 -0.74 16.80 -16.76
CA ASP A 415 -0.17 18.11 -17.08
C ASP A 415 1.27 18.00 -17.62
N ILE A 416 2.10 17.12 -17.02
CA ILE A 416 3.46 16.84 -17.50
C ILE A 416 3.42 16.25 -18.91
N ALA A 417 2.54 15.26 -19.16
CA ALA A 417 2.42 14.63 -20.47
C ALA A 417 2.03 15.65 -21.57
N LEU A 418 1.04 16.49 -21.28
CA LEU A 418 0.60 17.57 -22.18
C LEU A 418 1.70 18.61 -22.46
N GLU A 419 2.49 19.01 -21.44
CA GLU A 419 3.60 19.94 -21.66
C GLU A 419 4.74 19.30 -22.46
N ILE A 420 5.03 18.00 -22.24
CA ILE A 420 6.00 17.26 -23.06
C ILE A 420 5.54 17.22 -24.52
N GLU A 421 4.31 16.82 -24.82
CA GLU A 421 3.74 16.82 -26.18
C GLU A 421 3.87 18.16 -26.86
N LYS A 422 3.53 19.24 -26.17
CA LYS A 422 3.66 20.60 -26.67
C LYS A 422 5.10 21.01 -26.97
N ARG A 423 6.08 20.56 -26.17
CA ARG A 423 7.51 20.82 -26.38
C ARG A 423 8.07 20.02 -27.54
N MET A 424 7.64 18.77 -27.70
CA MET A 424 8.02 17.92 -28.85
C MET A 424 7.49 18.45 -30.19
N SER A 425 6.40 19.22 -30.15
CA SER A 425 5.77 19.80 -31.35
C SER A 425 6.42 21.11 -31.79
N ARG A 426 7.41 21.65 -31.07
CA ARG A 426 8.16 22.90 -31.40
C ARG A 426 9.39 22.62 -32.21
#